data_375f7529651b4c1c5d9a2b41808b40b9
#
_entry.id   375f7529651b4c1c5d9a2b41808b40b9
#
_cell.length_a   1.000
_cell.length_b   1.000
_cell.length_c   1.000
_cell.angle_alpha   90.00
_cell.angle_beta   90.00
_cell.angle_gamma   90.00
#
_symmetry.space_group_name_H-M   'P 1'
#
loop_
_entity.id
_entity.type
_entity.pdbx_description
1 polymer ?
#
loop_
_entity_poly.entity_id
_entity_poly.type
_entity_poly.pdbx_seq_one_letter_code
_entity_poly.pdbx_strand_id
1 'polypeptide(L)'
;MFKTSIGEMIGSFWRNRQLIGILAMREVVGRYRGSMLGILWSFFHPVFMLAVYTFVFSVVFKARWHVGSDSRTEFALVLFAGLILFNLFSECANRAPGLILANVNYVKKVVFPLEILPWVNMGSALFHAVVSLTVWLLFYALFFSTPHLTVLLLPAVILPVLLFTIGLSWALAALGVYLRDVSQIVGIITTVLMFLSPIFYPISALPSEYRRLMYFNPLTLAIEQARDVLFWGTIPDPGIYGLYLFLSMMFAWAGFAWFQKTRKGFADVI
;
A
#
# COMPACT_ATOMS: atom_id res chain seq x y z
N MET A 1 17.29 -4.00 26.56
CA MET A 1 15.94 -4.41 26.10
C MET A 1 15.46 -3.37 25.09
N PHE A 2 15.04 -3.77 23.88
CA PHE A 2 14.52 -2.79 22.92
C PHE A 2 13.17 -2.27 23.39
N LYS A 3 12.95 -0.95 23.29
CA LYS A 3 11.70 -0.32 23.73
C LYS A 3 10.56 -0.65 22.75
N THR A 4 9.40 -1.00 23.29
CA THR A 4 8.21 -1.43 22.50
C THR A 4 7.05 -0.44 22.61
N SER A 5 7.28 0.76 23.16
CA SER A 5 6.24 1.78 23.35
C SER A 5 5.84 2.45 22.03
N ILE A 6 4.62 2.98 21.96
CA ILE A 6 4.14 3.80 20.85
C ILE A 6 5.05 5.01 20.64
N GLY A 7 5.51 5.65 21.75
CA GLY A 7 6.46 6.78 21.70
C GLY A 7 7.79 6.40 21.05
N GLU A 8 8.29 5.17 21.26
CA GLU A 8 9.50 4.70 20.58
C GLU A 8 9.25 4.40 19.10
N MET A 9 8.12 3.84 18.75
CA MET A 9 7.74 3.62 17.35
C MET A 9 7.78 4.92 16.54
N ILE A 10 7.16 5.98 17.05
CA ILE A 10 7.14 7.31 16.42
C ILE A 10 8.53 7.96 16.52
N GLY A 11 9.17 7.88 17.67
CA GLY A 11 10.49 8.48 17.92
C GLY A 11 11.59 7.87 17.07
N SER A 12 11.57 6.55 16.84
CA SER A 12 12.53 5.86 15.95
C SER A 12 12.38 6.34 14.49
N PHE A 13 11.15 6.47 14.00
CA PHE A 13 10.88 7.05 12.66
C PHE A 13 11.44 8.47 12.56
N TRP A 14 11.13 9.33 13.54
CA TRP A 14 11.53 10.74 13.49
C TRP A 14 13.04 10.93 13.60
N ARG A 15 13.72 10.18 14.48
CA ARG A 15 15.19 10.20 14.61
C ARG A 15 15.89 9.77 13.32
N ASN A 16 15.32 8.78 12.62
CA ASN A 16 15.97 8.19 11.46
C ASN A 16 15.37 8.65 10.12
N ARG A 17 14.50 9.68 10.10
CA ARG A 17 13.78 10.11 8.89
C ARG A 17 14.68 10.43 7.70
N GLN A 18 15.86 11.02 7.94
CA GLN A 18 16.82 11.31 6.87
C GLN A 18 17.42 10.02 6.29
N LEU A 19 17.79 9.07 7.17
CA LEU A 19 18.32 7.78 6.76
C LEU A 19 17.26 6.97 5.99
N ILE A 20 16.01 6.97 6.45
CA ILE A 20 14.88 6.35 5.75
C ILE A 20 14.74 6.94 4.34
N GLY A 21 14.74 8.28 4.20
CA GLY A 21 14.62 8.95 2.91
C GLY A 21 15.76 8.59 1.94
N ILE A 22 17.01 8.62 2.42
CA ILE A 22 18.19 8.26 1.61
C ILE A 22 18.11 6.80 1.15
N LEU A 23 17.77 5.89 2.05
CA LEU A 23 17.68 4.46 1.73
C LEU A 23 16.49 4.16 0.81
N ALA A 24 15.33 4.79 1.01
CA ALA A 24 14.17 4.65 0.14
C ALA A 24 14.47 5.14 -1.29
N MET A 25 15.11 6.31 -1.42
CA MET A 25 15.52 6.82 -2.73
C MET A 25 16.54 5.89 -3.40
N ARG A 26 17.51 5.38 -2.64
CA ARG A 26 18.50 4.40 -3.16
C ARG A 26 17.79 3.12 -3.64
N GLU A 27 16.75 2.69 -2.96
CA GLU A 27 15.97 1.51 -3.34
C GLU A 27 15.18 1.75 -4.61
N VAL A 28 14.53 2.92 -4.75
CA VAL A 28 13.83 3.33 -5.98
C VAL A 28 14.80 3.38 -7.16
N VAL A 29 15.91 4.09 -7.03
CA VAL A 29 16.91 4.20 -8.12
C VAL A 29 17.53 2.84 -8.43
N GLY A 30 17.79 2.01 -7.41
CA GLY A 30 18.36 0.67 -7.54
C GLY A 30 17.49 -0.27 -8.37
N ARG A 31 16.16 -0.15 -8.28
CA ARG A 31 15.20 -0.96 -9.07
C ARG A 31 15.33 -0.75 -10.58
N TYR A 32 15.69 0.45 -11.00
CA TYR A 32 15.77 0.84 -12.41
C TYR A 32 17.21 0.92 -12.94
N ARG A 33 18.19 0.63 -12.10
CA ARG A 33 19.61 0.69 -12.46
C ARG A 33 19.94 -0.35 -13.53
N GLY A 34 20.58 0.11 -14.61
CA GLY A 34 20.95 -0.76 -15.73
C GLY A 34 19.85 -0.96 -16.78
N SER A 35 18.64 -0.42 -16.59
CA SER A 35 17.60 -0.44 -17.62
C SER A 35 17.78 0.73 -18.60
N MET A 36 17.35 0.54 -19.86
CA MET A 36 17.50 1.53 -20.93
C MET A 36 16.75 2.85 -20.65
N LEU A 37 15.56 2.77 -20.07
CA LEU A 37 14.73 3.94 -19.75
C LEU A 37 14.91 4.43 -18.30
N GLY A 38 15.68 3.71 -17.48
CA GLY A 38 15.92 4.09 -16.09
C GLY A 38 14.62 4.32 -15.31
N ILE A 39 14.58 5.39 -14.54
CA ILE A 39 13.44 5.75 -13.69
C ILE A 39 12.14 6.06 -14.48
N LEU A 40 12.22 6.34 -15.78
CA LEU A 40 11.03 6.57 -16.62
C LEU A 40 10.10 5.36 -16.65
N TRP A 41 10.62 4.16 -16.40
CA TRP A 41 9.77 2.97 -16.24
C TRP A 41 8.74 3.10 -15.12
N SER A 42 9.04 3.86 -14.08
CA SER A 42 8.07 4.10 -13.00
C SER A 42 6.83 4.85 -13.49
N PHE A 43 6.95 5.67 -14.53
CA PHE A 43 5.85 6.39 -15.17
C PHE A 43 5.19 5.57 -16.27
N PHE A 44 5.96 4.93 -17.14
CA PHE A 44 5.40 4.15 -18.25
C PHE A 44 4.57 2.95 -17.78
N HIS A 45 5.00 2.29 -16.71
CA HIS A 45 4.27 1.13 -16.17
C HIS A 45 2.82 1.47 -15.77
N PRO A 46 2.52 2.47 -14.93
CA PRO A 46 1.13 2.83 -14.60
C PRO A 46 0.34 3.32 -15.82
N VAL A 47 0.94 4.06 -16.75
CA VAL A 47 0.27 4.48 -18.00
C VAL A 47 -0.14 3.27 -18.84
N PHE A 48 0.78 2.34 -19.03
CA PHE A 48 0.51 1.12 -19.80
C PHE A 48 -0.56 0.25 -19.13
N MET A 49 -0.49 0.07 -17.81
CA MET A 49 -1.48 -0.69 -17.07
C MET A 49 -2.87 -0.03 -17.11
N LEU A 50 -2.94 1.30 -17.00
CA LEU A 50 -4.21 2.01 -17.15
C LEU A 50 -4.82 1.81 -18.56
N ALA A 51 -3.99 1.86 -19.59
CA ALA A 51 -4.44 1.58 -20.98
C ALA A 51 -4.96 0.14 -21.13
N VAL A 52 -4.26 -0.86 -20.58
CA VAL A 52 -4.68 -2.26 -20.58
C VAL A 52 -6.01 -2.44 -19.84
N TYR A 53 -6.13 -1.90 -18.63
CA TYR A 53 -7.37 -2.00 -17.87
C TYR A 53 -8.53 -1.30 -18.57
N THR A 54 -8.29 -0.12 -19.16
CA THR A 54 -9.30 0.57 -19.97
C THR A 54 -9.75 -0.31 -21.12
N PHE A 55 -8.83 -0.90 -21.87
CA PHE A 55 -9.16 -1.79 -22.98
C PHE A 55 -9.96 -3.02 -22.52
N VAL A 56 -9.43 -3.76 -21.56
CA VAL A 56 -10.04 -5.03 -21.11
C VAL A 56 -11.42 -4.80 -20.50
N PHE A 57 -11.54 -3.91 -19.53
CA PHE A 57 -12.80 -3.75 -18.81
C PHE A 57 -13.82 -2.89 -19.55
N SER A 58 -13.39 -1.88 -20.30
CA SER A 58 -14.31 -0.99 -21.02
C SER A 58 -14.69 -1.50 -22.40
N VAL A 59 -13.76 -2.13 -23.13
CA VAL A 59 -14.01 -2.59 -24.51
C VAL A 59 -14.44 -4.05 -24.53
N VAL A 60 -13.68 -4.96 -23.86
CA VAL A 60 -13.94 -6.39 -23.90
C VAL A 60 -15.11 -6.78 -22.99
N PHE A 61 -15.04 -6.44 -21.71
CA PHE A 61 -16.09 -6.79 -20.74
C PHE A 61 -17.28 -5.84 -20.74
N LYS A 62 -17.16 -4.63 -21.31
CA LYS A 62 -18.19 -3.58 -21.26
C LYS A 62 -18.70 -3.31 -19.85
N ALA A 63 -17.78 -3.42 -18.88
CA ALA A 63 -18.08 -3.24 -17.47
C ALA A 63 -18.45 -1.78 -17.18
N ARG A 64 -19.43 -1.59 -16.28
CA ARG A 64 -19.91 -0.28 -15.85
C ARG A 64 -19.87 -0.23 -14.32
N TRP A 65 -19.48 0.94 -13.75
CA TRP A 65 -19.44 1.10 -12.29
C TRP A 65 -20.85 1.35 -11.70
N HIS A 66 -21.65 2.14 -12.42
CA HIS A 66 -23.06 2.40 -12.07
C HIS A 66 -23.99 2.07 -13.23
N VAL A 67 -25.23 1.70 -12.89
CA VAL A 67 -26.30 1.53 -13.88
C VAL A 67 -26.63 2.92 -14.47
N GLY A 68 -26.42 3.08 -15.79
CA GLY A 68 -26.70 4.35 -16.48
C GLY A 68 -25.45 5.19 -16.81
N SER A 69 -24.25 4.86 -16.33
CA SER A 69 -23.04 5.53 -16.81
C SER A 69 -22.59 4.91 -18.12
N ASP A 70 -22.49 5.73 -19.19
CA ASP A 70 -22.01 5.29 -20.50
C ASP A 70 -20.49 5.51 -20.67
N SER A 71 -19.82 6.07 -19.66
CA SER A 71 -18.40 6.40 -19.72
C SER A 71 -17.53 5.16 -19.46
N ARG A 72 -16.90 4.67 -20.53
CA ARG A 72 -15.90 3.57 -20.43
C ARG A 72 -14.66 3.96 -19.65
N THR A 73 -14.30 5.25 -19.68
CA THR A 73 -13.14 5.81 -18.99
C THR A 73 -13.36 5.91 -17.48
N GLU A 74 -14.62 6.11 -17.05
CA GLU A 74 -15.03 6.15 -15.64
C GLU A 74 -14.62 4.85 -14.92
N PHE A 75 -15.06 3.71 -15.46
CA PHE A 75 -14.75 2.42 -14.84
C PHE A 75 -13.25 2.22 -14.69
N ALA A 76 -12.46 2.54 -15.74
CA ALA A 76 -11.02 2.37 -15.71
C ALA A 76 -10.34 3.23 -14.62
N LEU A 77 -10.76 4.49 -14.47
CA LEU A 77 -10.19 5.39 -13.45
C LEU A 77 -10.58 5.00 -12.03
N VAL A 78 -11.85 4.61 -11.82
CA VAL A 78 -12.33 4.13 -10.52
C VAL A 78 -11.62 2.84 -10.10
N LEU A 79 -11.42 1.91 -11.05
CA LEU A 79 -10.64 0.70 -10.84
C LEU A 79 -9.18 1.03 -10.51
N PHE A 80 -8.56 1.92 -11.28
CA PHE A 80 -7.15 2.25 -11.11
C PHE A 80 -6.87 2.97 -9.77
N ALA A 81 -7.81 3.80 -9.28
CA ALA A 81 -7.72 4.38 -7.95
C ALA A 81 -7.62 3.29 -6.86
N GLY A 82 -8.42 2.23 -6.94
CA GLY A 82 -8.33 1.09 -6.04
C GLY A 82 -7.01 0.32 -6.17
N LEU A 83 -6.52 0.14 -7.41
CA LEU A 83 -5.25 -0.53 -7.67
C LEU A 83 -4.03 0.22 -7.13
N ILE A 84 -4.03 1.55 -7.11
CA ILE A 84 -2.93 2.35 -6.51
C ILE A 84 -2.73 1.95 -5.06
N LEU A 85 -3.81 1.88 -4.28
CA LEU A 85 -3.74 1.50 -2.85
C LEU A 85 -3.40 0.04 -2.66
N PHE A 86 -4.00 -0.83 -3.46
CA PHE A 86 -3.69 -2.25 -3.41
C PHE A 86 -2.22 -2.52 -3.75
N ASN A 87 -1.68 -1.90 -4.80
CA ASN A 87 -0.28 -2.06 -5.20
C ASN A 87 0.68 -1.56 -4.12
N LEU A 88 0.39 -0.43 -3.47
CA LEU A 88 1.16 0.07 -2.34
C LEU A 88 1.19 -0.97 -1.20
N PHE A 89 0.03 -1.49 -0.81
CA PHE A 89 -0.08 -2.54 0.20
C PHE A 89 0.67 -3.81 -0.20
N SER A 90 0.40 -4.33 -1.39
CA SER A 90 0.96 -5.61 -1.85
C SER A 90 2.47 -5.55 -2.05
N GLU A 91 3.01 -4.43 -2.54
CA GLU A 91 4.45 -4.23 -2.64
C GLU A 91 5.12 -4.30 -1.27
N CYS A 92 4.56 -3.61 -0.27
CA CYS A 92 5.07 -3.65 1.10
C CYS A 92 4.96 -5.05 1.71
N ALA A 93 3.81 -5.70 1.59
CA ALA A 93 3.55 -7.00 2.19
C ALA A 93 4.43 -8.11 1.58
N ASN A 94 4.53 -8.17 0.26
CA ASN A 94 5.31 -9.21 -0.44
C ASN A 94 6.82 -9.10 -0.19
N ARG A 95 7.33 -7.89 0.00
CA ARG A 95 8.77 -7.68 0.27
C ARG A 95 9.13 -7.83 1.74
N ALA A 96 8.17 -7.65 2.64
CA ALA A 96 8.40 -7.63 4.08
C ALA A 96 9.14 -8.87 4.61
N PRO A 97 8.78 -10.12 4.28
CA PRO A 97 9.46 -11.30 4.81
C PRO A 97 10.95 -11.35 4.47
N GLY A 98 11.35 -10.82 3.31
CA GLY A 98 12.74 -10.81 2.85
C GLY A 98 13.59 -9.65 3.36
N LEU A 99 13.00 -8.62 3.99
CA LEU A 99 13.71 -7.37 4.30
C LEU A 99 14.94 -7.55 5.18
N ILE A 100 14.86 -8.36 6.21
CA ILE A 100 15.98 -8.61 7.12
C ILE A 100 17.03 -9.50 6.45
N LEU A 101 16.59 -10.55 5.75
CA LEU A 101 17.45 -11.50 5.04
C LEU A 101 18.23 -10.84 3.89
N ALA A 102 17.63 -9.90 3.19
CA ALA A 102 18.32 -9.11 2.16
C ALA A 102 19.36 -8.14 2.73
N ASN A 103 19.32 -7.88 4.05
CA ASN A 103 20.17 -6.91 4.72
C ASN A 103 21.00 -7.50 5.87
N VAL A 104 21.50 -8.73 5.71
CA VAL A 104 22.28 -9.46 6.72
C VAL A 104 23.46 -8.67 7.28
N ASN A 105 24.12 -7.87 6.45
CA ASN A 105 25.24 -7.03 6.87
C ASN A 105 24.83 -5.99 7.94
N TYR A 106 23.59 -5.51 7.92
CA TYR A 106 23.10 -4.59 8.94
C TYR A 106 22.77 -5.29 10.25
N VAL A 107 22.52 -6.61 10.21
CA VAL A 107 22.30 -7.43 11.41
C VAL A 107 23.62 -7.76 12.09
N LYS A 108 24.64 -8.17 11.30
CA LYS A 108 25.89 -8.76 11.83
C LYS A 108 27.04 -7.78 12.02
N LYS A 109 27.13 -6.73 11.19
CA LYS A 109 28.38 -5.94 11.09
C LYS A 109 28.25 -4.49 11.58
N VAL A 110 27.05 -3.97 11.78
CA VAL A 110 26.82 -2.55 12.06
C VAL A 110 25.74 -2.36 13.13
N VAL A 111 25.90 -1.38 13.99
CA VAL A 111 24.81 -0.92 14.88
C VAL A 111 23.79 -0.15 14.02
N PHE A 112 22.83 -0.88 13.48
CA PHE A 112 21.83 -0.34 12.58
C PHE A 112 20.41 -0.47 13.17
N PRO A 113 19.56 0.55 13.08
CA PRO A 113 18.18 0.50 13.56
C PRO A 113 17.32 -0.32 12.59
N LEU A 114 17.31 -1.66 12.74
CA LEU A 114 16.63 -2.59 11.82
C LEU A 114 15.14 -2.30 11.65
N GLU A 115 14.50 -1.70 12.66
CA GLU A 115 13.09 -1.29 12.65
C GLU A 115 12.75 -0.25 11.59
N ILE A 116 13.75 0.38 10.97
CA ILE A 116 13.50 1.34 9.89
C ILE A 116 13.36 0.68 8.52
N LEU A 117 13.78 -0.56 8.33
CA LEU A 117 13.74 -1.25 7.03
C LEU A 117 12.32 -1.34 6.44
N PRO A 118 11.27 -1.67 7.22
CA PRO A 118 9.89 -1.57 6.72
C PRO A 118 9.49 -0.14 6.28
N TRP A 119 9.97 0.91 6.96
CA TRP A 119 9.75 2.28 6.53
C TRP A 119 10.45 2.63 5.21
N VAL A 120 11.65 2.10 4.99
CA VAL A 120 12.38 2.25 3.72
C VAL A 120 11.58 1.61 2.57
N ASN A 121 11.08 0.38 2.78
CA ASN A 121 10.22 -0.30 1.82
C ASN A 121 8.92 0.47 1.54
N MET A 122 8.26 0.97 2.60
CA MET A 122 7.08 1.83 2.49
C MET A 122 7.37 3.11 1.70
N GLY A 123 8.51 3.75 1.94
CA GLY A 123 8.93 4.95 1.21
C GLY A 123 9.11 4.69 -0.30
N SER A 124 9.67 3.53 -0.67
CA SER A 124 9.76 3.11 -2.08
C SER A 124 8.37 2.85 -2.69
N ALA A 125 7.49 2.16 -1.97
CA ALA A 125 6.13 1.90 -2.43
C ALA A 125 5.29 3.19 -2.56
N LEU A 126 5.45 4.14 -1.62
CA LEU A 126 4.83 5.47 -1.69
C LEU A 126 5.29 6.26 -2.92
N PHE A 127 6.58 6.19 -3.28
CA PHE A 127 7.06 6.82 -4.50
C PHE A 127 6.30 6.30 -5.74
N HIS A 128 6.13 4.98 -5.88
CA HIS A 128 5.37 4.39 -6.98
C HIS A 128 3.88 4.75 -6.93
N ALA A 129 3.29 4.81 -5.74
CA ALA A 129 1.91 5.24 -5.56
C ALA A 129 1.70 6.71 -5.97
N VAL A 130 2.64 7.61 -5.62
CA VAL A 130 2.60 9.03 -6.02
C VAL A 130 2.72 9.17 -7.54
N VAL A 131 3.63 8.43 -8.18
CA VAL A 131 3.74 8.44 -9.65
C VAL A 131 2.45 7.93 -10.30
N SER A 132 1.87 6.83 -9.78
CA SER A 132 0.60 6.29 -10.29
C SER A 132 -0.57 7.26 -10.08
N LEU A 133 -0.60 7.95 -8.94
CA LEU A 133 -1.58 9.00 -8.66
C LEU A 133 -1.43 10.19 -9.62
N THR A 134 -0.20 10.58 -9.94
CA THR A 134 0.05 11.65 -10.93
C THR A 134 -0.49 11.25 -12.30
N VAL A 135 -0.26 10.01 -12.73
CA VAL A 135 -0.84 9.48 -13.97
C VAL A 135 -2.37 9.50 -13.89
N TRP A 136 -2.95 9.07 -12.77
CA TRP A 136 -4.40 9.08 -12.56
C TRP A 136 -4.97 10.51 -12.68
N LEU A 137 -4.35 11.50 -12.02
CA LEU A 137 -4.78 12.90 -12.06
C LEU A 137 -4.71 13.49 -13.47
N LEU A 138 -3.65 13.18 -14.22
CA LEU A 138 -3.51 13.62 -15.62
C LEU A 138 -4.63 13.05 -16.50
N PHE A 139 -4.91 11.75 -16.37
CA PHE A 139 -6.00 11.13 -17.14
C PHE A 139 -7.38 11.63 -16.70
N TYR A 140 -7.58 11.85 -15.39
CA TYR A 140 -8.83 12.45 -14.91
C TYR A 140 -9.06 13.84 -15.49
N ALA A 141 -8.04 14.71 -15.48
CA ALA A 141 -8.12 16.05 -16.03
C ALA A 141 -8.35 16.06 -17.56
N LEU A 142 -7.85 15.08 -18.28
CA LEU A 142 -8.02 14.97 -19.74
C LEU A 142 -9.43 14.52 -20.13
N PHE A 143 -10.07 13.64 -19.37
CA PHE A 143 -11.32 13.00 -19.78
C PHE A 143 -12.57 13.48 -19.04
N PHE A 144 -12.42 14.08 -17.85
CA PHE A 144 -13.58 14.50 -17.04
C PHE A 144 -13.63 16.01 -16.84
N SER A 145 -12.76 16.57 -16.03
CA SER A 145 -12.65 18.00 -15.76
C SER A 145 -11.57 18.24 -14.70
N THR A 146 -11.60 19.42 -14.03
CA THR A 146 -10.73 19.66 -12.88
C THR A 146 -11.05 18.67 -11.74
N PRO A 147 -10.04 18.04 -11.12
CA PRO A 147 -10.25 17.16 -9.97
C PRO A 147 -10.95 17.89 -8.82
N HIS A 148 -11.74 17.15 -8.06
CA HIS A 148 -12.42 17.68 -6.87
C HIS A 148 -11.40 18.14 -5.81
N LEU A 149 -11.71 19.20 -5.07
CA LEU A 149 -10.86 19.67 -3.96
C LEU A 149 -10.66 18.62 -2.87
N THR A 150 -11.56 17.66 -2.76
CA THR A 150 -11.47 16.51 -1.84
C THR A 150 -10.23 15.64 -2.08
N VAL A 151 -9.58 15.70 -3.26
CA VAL A 151 -8.30 15.05 -3.54
C VAL A 151 -7.23 15.45 -2.52
N LEU A 152 -7.25 16.65 -1.98
CA LEU A 152 -6.35 17.12 -0.94
C LEU A 152 -6.49 16.35 0.38
N LEU A 153 -7.60 15.65 0.60
CA LEU A 153 -7.84 14.78 1.76
C LEU A 153 -7.20 13.39 1.59
N LEU A 154 -6.76 13.04 0.39
CA LEU A 154 -6.21 11.71 0.10
C LEU A 154 -5.07 11.31 1.06
N PRO A 155 -4.08 12.17 1.40
CA PRO A 155 -3.03 11.79 2.35
C PRO A 155 -3.58 11.40 3.73
N ALA A 156 -4.64 12.06 4.18
CA ALA A 156 -5.31 11.69 5.43
C ALA A 156 -6.06 10.36 5.27
N VAL A 157 -6.80 10.19 4.18
CA VAL A 157 -7.61 8.99 3.90
C VAL A 157 -6.76 7.72 3.79
N ILE A 158 -5.56 7.81 3.23
CA ILE A 158 -4.67 6.66 3.11
C ILE A 158 -3.88 6.35 4.40
N LEU A 159 -3.86 7.27 5.38
CA LEU A 159 -3.09 7.09 6.61
C LEU A 159 -3.42 5.80 7.37
N PRO A 160 -4.70 5.40 7.57
CA PRO A 160 -5.01 4.14 8.23
C PRO A 160 -4.42 2.92 7.54
N VAL A 161 -4.52 2.83 6.19
CA VAL A 161 -3.96 1.70 5.45
C VAL A 161 -2.43 1.71 5.49
N LEU A 162 -1.77 2.87 5.52
CA LEU A 162 -0.31 2.95 5.71
C LEU A 162 0.10 2.43 7.08
N LEU A 163 -0.63 2.79 8.14
CA LEU A 163 -0.39 2.29 9.50
C LEU A 163 -0.62 0.78 9.59
N PHE A 164 -1.68 0.28 8.99
CA PHE A 164 -1.92 -1.16 8.91
C PHE A 164 -0.78 -1.87 8.16
N THR A 165 -0.39 -1.36 7.01
CA THR A 165 0.65 -1.94 6.16
C THR A 165 2.02 -1.96 6.82
N ILE A 166 2.39 -0.90 7.55
CA ILE A 166 3.68 -0.87 8.26
C ILE A 166 3.68 -1.85 9.43
N GLY A 167 2.58 -1.97 10.17
CA GLY A 167 2.43 -2.97 11.23
C GLY A 167 2.59 -4.39 10.72
N LEU A 168 1.91 -4.69 9.61
CA LEU A 168 2.03 -5.97 8.92
C LEU A 168 3.47 -6.21 8.44
N SER A 169 4.12 -5.19 7.88
CA SER A 169 5.49 -5.29 7.40
C SER A 169 6.48 -5.61 8.52
N TRP A 170 6.35 -5.01 9.71
CA TRP A 170 7.16 -5.40 10.87
C TRP A 170 6.93 -6.84 11.28
N ALA A 171 5.67 -7.26 11.38
CA ALA A 171 5.34 -8.63 11.76
C ALA A 171 5.90 -9.66 10.76
N LEU A 172 5.70 -9.41 9.46
CA LEU A 172 6.18 -10.29 8.39
C LEU A 172 7.71 -10.29 8.26
N ALA A 173 8.37 -9.13 8.45
CA ALA A 173 9.83 -9.04 8.44
C ALA A 173 10.46 -9.85 9.59
N ALA A 174 9.83 -9.84 10.75
CA ALA A 174 10.27 -10.67 11.87
C ALA A 174 10.01 -12.17 11.63
N LEU A 175 8.84 -12.53 11.12
CA LEU A 175 8.50 -13.92 10.81
C LEU A 175 9.39 -14.50 9.71
N GLY A 176 9.70 -13.72 8.68
CA GLY A 176 10.52 -14.15 7.54
C GLY A 176 11.96 -14.53 7.91
N VAL A 177 12.49 -14.04 9.06
CA VAL A 177 13.80 -14.48 9.57
C VAL A 177 13.77 -15.94 10.04
N TYR A 178 12.67 -16.34 10.69
CA TYR A 178 12.53 -17.68 11.27
C TYR A 178 11.88 -18.68 10.31
N LEU A 179 11.00 -18.24 9.43
CA LEU A 179 10.19 -19.07 8.54
C LEU A 179 10.31 -18.58 7.10
N ARG A 180 11.10 -19.26 6.29
CA ARG A 180 11.38 -18.89 4.88
C ARG A 180 10.14 -18.97 3.99
N ASP A 181 9.20 -19.85 4.30
CA ASP A 181 8.00 -20.09 3.51
C ASP A 181 6.97 -18.95 3.63
N VAL A 182 7.15 -18.04 4.60
CA VAL A 182 6.25 -16.88 4.79
C VAL A 182 6.14 -16.04 3.52
N SER A 183 7.22 -15.89 2.74
CA SER A 183 7.19 -15.15 1.48
C SER A 183 6.23 -15.75 0.45
N GLN A 184 6.18 -17.08 0.36
CA GLN A 184 5.27 -17.81 -0.53
C GLN A 184 3.81 -17.63 -0.09
N ILE A 185 3.56 -17.80 1.21
CA ILE A 185 2.22 -17.65 1.80
C ILE A 185 1.70 -16.22 1.59
N VAL A 186 2.54 -15.21 1.83
CA VAL A 186 2.16 -13.80 1.62
C VAL A 186 1.82 -13.53 0.15
N GLY A 187 2.57 -14.09 -0.81
CA GLY A 187 2.27 -13.97 -2.23
C GLY A 187 0.90 -14.53 -2.61
N ILE A 188 0.53 -15.69 -2.06
CA ILE A 188 -0.79 -16.29 -2.25
C ILE A 188 -1.87 -15.42 -1.63
N ILE A 189 -1.69 -15.00 -0.36
CA ILE A 189 -2.67 -14.17 0.36
C ILE A 189 -2.90 -12.83 -0.36
N THR A 190 -1.85 -12.16 -0.82
CA THR A 190 -1.99 -10.89 -1.54
C THR A 190 -2.73 -11.08 -2.86
N THR A 191 -2.50 -12.19 -3.58
CA THR A 191 -3.25 -12.51 -4.79
C THR A 191 -4.74 -12.74 -4.48
N VAL A 192 -5.06 -13.48 -3.44
CA VAL A 192 -6.44 -13.70 -2.99
C VAL A 192 -7.08 -12.38 -2.56
N LEU A 193 -6.39 -11.54 -1.78
CA LEU A 193 -6.89 -10.24 -1.36
C LEU A 193 -7.17 -9.30 -2.54
N MET A 194 -6.43 -9.40 -3.65
CA MET A 194 -6.69 -8.60 -4.84
C MET A 194 -8.10 -8.84 -5.39
N PHE A 195 -8.56 -10.08 -5.39
CA PHE A 195 -9.91 -10.44 -5.85
C PHE A 195 -10.99 -10.29 -4.76
N LEU A 196 -10.61 -10.47 -3.49
CA LEU A 196 -11.52 -10.26 -2.36
C LEU A 196 -11.63 -8.78 -1.94
N SER A 197 -10.87 -7.86 -2.53
CA SER A 197 -11.04 -6.42 -2.32
C SER A 197 -11.95 -5.85 -3.42
N PRO A 198 -12.71 -4.77 -3.14
CA PRO A 198 -13.62 -4.17 -4.12
C PRO A 198 -12.87 -3.35 -5.18
N ILE A 199 -11.87 -3.98 -5.84
CA ILE A 199 -11.06 -3.35 -6.88
C ILE A 199 -11.79 -3.39 -8.21
N PHE A 200 -12.26 -4.57 -8.59
CA PHE A 200 -12.82 -4.86 -9.91
C PHE A 200 -14.34 -4.72 -9.98
N TYR A 201 -15.00 -4.53 -8.85
CA TYR A 201 -16.46 -4.44 -8.73
C TYR A 201 -16.84 -3.49 -7.56
N PRO A 202 -17.98 -2.83 -7.64
CA PRO A 202 -18.51 -2.07 -6.51
C PRO A 202 -19.09 -3.02 -5.45
N ILE A 203 -18.99 -2.66 -4.16
CA ILE A 203 -19.56 -3.46 -3.05
C ILE A 203 -21.07 -3.70 -3.25
N SER A 204 -21.77 -2.75 -3.87
CA SER A 204 -23.20 -2.86 -4.18
C SER A 204 -23.56 -4.02 -5.10
N ALA A 205 -22.62 -4.50 -5.93
CA ALA A 205 -22.83 -5.66 -6.80
C ALA A 205 -22.87 -7.00 -6.05
N LEU A 206 -22.38 -7.03 -4.80
CA LEU A 206 -22.39 -8.24 -3.97
C LEU A 206 -23.77 -8.47 -3.33
N PRO A 207 -24.18 -9.75 -3.12
CA PRO A 207 -25.32 -10.08 -2.27
C PRO A 207 -25.15 -9.49 -0.86
N SER A 208 -26.27 -9.10 -0.23
CA SER A 208 -26.28 -8.41 1.06
C SER A 208 -25.51 -9.15 2.18
N GLU A 209 -25.53 -10.47 2.14
CA GLU A 209 -24.85 -11.35 3.10
C GLU A 209 -23.32 -11.18 3.05
N TYR A 210 -22.74 -11.05 1.86
CA TYR A 210 -21.29 -10.92 1.67
C TYR A 210 -20.77 -9.49 1.85
N ARG A 211 -21.62 -8.45 1.71
CA ARG A 211 -21.19 -7.06 1.88
C ARG A 211 -20.60 -6.80 3.26
N ARG A 212 -21.18 -7.37 4.32
CA ARG A 212 -20.67 -7.22 5.69
C ARG A 212 -19.30 -7.85 5.88
N LEU A 213 -19.04 -8.99 5.23
CA LEU A 213 -17.75 -9.67 5.30
C LEU A 213 -16.63 -8.86 4.64
N MET A 214 -16.95 -8.09 3.58
CA MET A 214 -15.97 -7.24 2.91
C MET A 214 -15.36 -6.16 3.83
N TYR A 215 -16.11 -5.68 4.82
CA TYR A 215 -15.61 -4.69 5.75
C TYR A 215 -14.61 -5.22 6.79
N PHE A 216 -14.46 -6.55 6.91
CA PHE A 216 -13.37 -7.15 7.68
C PHE A 216 -12.02 -7.07 6.92
N ASN A 217 -12.04 -6.87 5.61
CA ASN A 217 -10.83 -6.62 4.85
C ASN A 217 -10.40 -5.15 5.03
N PRO A 218 -9.21 -4.90 5.62
CA PRO A 218 -8.75 -3.53 5.88
C PRO A 218 -8.57 -2.69 4.62
N LEU A 219 -8.38 -3.31 3.46
CA LEU A 219 -8.24 -2.61 2.18
C LEU A 219 -9.58 -2.07 1.66
N THR A 220 -10.71 -2.67 2.03
CA THR A 220 -12.02 -2.28 1.56
C THR A 220 -12.33 -0.81 1.88
N LEU A 221 -12.22 -0.43 3.16
CA LEU A 221 -12.47 0.95 3.58
C LEU A 221 -11.50 1.94 2.93
N ALA A 222 -10.23 1.58 2.83
CA ALA A 222 -9.23 2.43 2.20
C ALA A 222 -9.55 2.69 0.72
N ILE A 223 -9.92 1.65 -0.03
CA ILE A 223 -10.24 1.74 -1.46
C ILE A 223 -11.51 2.57 -1.69
N GLU A 224 -12.57 2.31 -0.93
CA GLU A 224 -13.84 3.05 -1.08
C GLU A 224 -13.63 4.53 -0.71
N GLN A 225 -13.04 4.83 0.45
CA GLN A 225 -12.78 6.20 0.87
C GLN A 225 -11.83 6.96 -0.08
N ALA A 226 -10.86 6.27 -0.67
CA ALA A 226 -9.99 6.90 -1.68
C ALA A 226 -10.77 7.23 -2.96
N ARG A 227 -11.70 6.38 -3.41
CA ARG A 227 -12.58 6.68 -4.53
C ARG A 227 -13.52 7.84 -4.22
N ASP A 228 -14.04 7.87 -2.99
CA ASP A 228 -14.90 8.96 -2.53
C ASP A 228 -14.22 10.31 -2.71
N VAL A 229 -12.98 10.46 -2.25
CA VAL A 229 -12.27 11.73 -2.35
C VAL A 229 -11.65 12.01 -3.72
N LEU A 230 -11.25 10.96 -4.46
CA LEU A 230 -10.61 11.11 -5.76
C LEU A 230 -11.62 11.34 -6.88
N PHE A 231 -12.69 10.55 -6.91
CA PHE A 231 -13.62 10.49 -8.05
C PHE A 231 -14.98 11.10 -7.75
N TRP A 232 -15.58 10.79 -6.58
CA TRP A 232 -16.94 11.22 -6.25
C TRP A 232 -17.02 12.58 -5.57
N GLY A 233 -15.91 13.14 -5.09
CA GLY A 233 -15.88 14.43 -4.39
C GLY A 233 -16.55 14.38 -3.01
N THR A 234 -16.74 13.21 -2.42
CA THR A 234 -17.39 13.02 -1.12
C THR A 234 -16.36 12.90 0.00
N ILE A 235 -16.74 13.36 1.19
CA ILE A 235 -15.88 13.29 2.40
C ILE A 235 -16.25 12.03 3.17
N PRO A 236 -15.28 11.20 3.59
CA PRO A 236 -15.53 10.01 4.39
C PRO A 236 -16.22 10.34 5.73
N ASP A 237 -17.05 9.41 6.20
CA ASP A 237 -17.67 9.51 7.53
C ASP A 237 -16.59 9.59 8.63
N PRO A 238 -16.58 10.65 9.47
CA PRO A 238 -15.54 10.84 10.49
C PRO A 238 -15.50 9.74 11.54
N GLY A 239 -16.67 9.13 11.86
CA GLY A 239 -16.77 8.06 12.86
C GLY A 239 -16.14 6.76 12.36
N ILE A 240 -16.48 6.36 11.13
CA ILE A 240 -15.91 5.17 10.48
C ILE A 240 -14.41 5.36 10.25
N TYR A 241 -14.01 6.53 9.77
CA TYR A 241 -12.60 6.87 9.59
C TYR A 241 -11.81 6.83 10.90
N GLY A 242 -12.35 7.43 11.97
CA GLY A 242 -11.71 7.45 13.29
C GLY A 242 -11.51 6.05 13.88
N LEU A 243 -12.52 5.18 13.75
CA LEU A 243 -12.42 3.78 14.17
C LEU A 243 -11.34 3.03 13.37
N TYR A 244 -11.34 3.21 12.06
CA TYR A 244 -10.34 2.56 11.18
C TYR A 244 -8.93 3.04 11.51
N LEU A 245 -8.73 4.33 11.71
CA LEU A 245 -7.45 4.92 12.11
C LEU A 245 -6.96 4.36 13.46
N PHE A 246 -7.86 4.27 14.44
CA PHE A 246 -7.54 3.74 15.76
C PHE A 246 -7.11 2.27 15.69
N LEU A 247 -7.88 1.42 15.00
CA LEU A 247 -7.55 0.00 14.83
C LEU A 247 -6.22 -0.19 14.08
N SER A 248 -5.99 0.60 13.04
CA SER A 248 -4.74 0.57 12.27
C SER A 248 -3.53 1.00 13.11
N MET A 249 -3.69 2.00 13.98
CA MET A 249 -2.63 2.44 14.91
C MET A 249 -2.31 1.34 15.94
N MET A 250 -3.32 0.68 16.50
CA MET A 250 -3.12 -0.44 17.41
C MET A 250 -2.40 -1.60 16.72
N PHE A 251 -2.77 -1.91 15.48
CA PHE A 251 -2.14 -2.96 14.71
C PHE A 251 -0.67 -2.61 14.37
N ALA A 252 -0.39 -1.35 14.01
CA ALA A 252 0.96 -0.85 13.79
C ALA A 252 1.84 -1.02 15.03
N TRP A 253 1.31 -0.62 16.18
CA TRP A 253 2.02 -0.78 17.45
C TRP A 253 2.26 -2.25 17.80
N ALA A 254 1.27 -3.13 17.63
CA ALA A 254 1.41 -4.56 17.88
C ALA A 254 2.50 -5.18 16.99
N GLY A 255 2.52 -4.87 15.70
CA GLY A 255 3.55 -5.30 14.75
C GLY A 255 4.94 -4.80 15.13
N PHE A 256 5.07 -3.52 15.51
CA PHE A 256 6.32 -2.95 15.99
C PHE A 256 6.80 -3.63 17.28
N ALA A 257 5.91 -3.82 18.26
CA ALA A 257 6.25 -4.48 19.52
C ALA A 257 6.69 -5.93 19.32
N TRP A 258 6.02 -6.65 18.41
CA TRP A 258 6.42 -8.01 18.01
C TRP A 258 7.83 -8.01 17.41
N PHE A 259 8.10 -7.13 16.43
CA PHE A 259 9.40 -7.00 15.79
C PHE A 259 10.51 -6.72 16.80
N GLN A 260 10.30 -5.77 17.72
CA GLN A 260 11.31 -5.42 18.74
C GLN A 260 11.58 -6.55 19.75
N LYS A 261 10.58 -7.36 20.07
CA LYS A 261 10.74 -8.53 20.95
C LYS A 261 11.54 -9.65 20.27
N THR A 262 11.26 -9.93 19.00
CA THR A 262 11.88 -11.03 18.23
C THR A 262 13.26 -10.67 17.68
N ARG A 263 13.56 -9.37 17.50
CA ARG A 263 14.83 -8.86 16.96
C ARG A 263 16.08 -9.41 17.64
N LYS A 264 16.01 -9.75 18.91
CA LYS A 264 17.17 -10.28 19.66
C LYS A 264 17.72 -11.58 19.08
N GLY A 265 16.84 -12.43 18.56
CA GLY A 265 17.23 -13.72 17.98
C GLY A 265 17.65 -13.64 16.51
N PHE A 266 17.58 -12.49 15.84
CA PHE A 266 17.90 -12.43 14.41
C PHE A 266 19.34 -12.79 14.09
N ALA A 267 20.28 -12.34 14.94
CA ALA A 267 21.71 -12.64 14.74
C ALA A 267 22.06 -14.11 14.93
N ASP A 268 21.25 -14.85 15.69
CA ASP A 268 21.50 -16.27 15.99
C ASP A 268 20.97 -17.18 14.88
N VAL A 269 20.00 -16.69 14.08
CA VAL A 269 19.31 -17.47 13.02
C VAL A 269 19.89 -17.21 11.63
N ILE A 270 20.41 -16.01 11.40
CA ILE A 270 21.00 -15.56 10.13
C ILE A 270 22.52 -15.81 10.14
#